data_acd711173095d52fe01021824cba520a
#
_entry.id   acd711173095d52fe01021824cba520a
#
_cell.length_a   1.000
_cell.length_b   1.000
_cell.length_c   1.000
_cell.angle_alpha   90.00
_cell.angle_beta   90.00
_cell.angle_gamma   90.00
#
_symmetry.space_group_name_H-M   'P 1'
#
loop_
_entity.id
_entity.type
_entity.pdbx_description
1 polymer ?
#
loop_
_entity_poly.entity_id
_entity_poly.type
_entity_poly.pdbx_seq_one_letter_code
_entity_poly.pdbx_strand_id
1 'polypeptide(L)'
;MVQSNLLDSSNQFASLDEVLDAIKGMKDDPLVNAGTNIVISRGNPKAKLLLIGEAPGPQENIKGKPFVGPAGQLLDKILQAGDFDPESDVYITNSVFRMPPGSDGQSFRKPTDAEIEYYRPFVFEIIRLVDPLVTLLTGNVACQSVLKKIGITTLRGKWTQLDGRWLMPIFHPSYLLRNQSKEPGSPKSLMWDDIREIRKKYDELVG
;
A
#
# COMPACT_ATOMS: atom_id res chain seq x y z
N MET A 1 5.40 -11.20 -24.94
CA MET A 1 4.51 -10.05 -24.61
C MET A 1 3.11 -10.60 -24.44
N VAL A 2 2.69 -10.89 -23.21
CA VAL A 2 1.31 -11.21 -22.86
C VAL A 2 0.84 -10.07 -21.98
N GLN A 3 0.24 -9.06 -22.59
CA GLN A 3 -0.62 -8.11 -21.89
C GLN A 3 -1.90 -8.88 -21.53
N SER A 4 -1.94 -9.48 -20.36
CA SER A 4 -3.22 -9.87 -19.78
C SER A 4 -3.85 -8.58 -19.25
N ASN A 5 -4.98 -8.16 -19.85
CA ASN A 5 -5.88 -7.19 -19.26
C ASN A 5 -6.29 -7.71 -17.87
N LEU A 6 -5.61 -7.21 -16.83
CA LEU A 6 -5.83 -7.61 -15.44
C LEU A 6 -7.08 -6.96 -14.83
N LEU A 7 -7.78 -6.16 -15.61
CA LEU A 7 -9.05 -5.55 -15.28
C LEU A 7 -10.15 -6.29 -16.04
N ASP A 8 -10.56 -7.45 -15.54
CA ASP A 8 -11.80 -8.06 -15.98
C ASP A 8 -12.95 -7.18 -15.48
N SER A 9 -13.69 -6.61 -16.42
CA SER A 9 -14.53 -5.42 -16.31
C SER A 9 -15.89 -5.65 -15.64
N SER A 10 -16.02 -6.60 -14.71
CA SER A 10 -17.36 -6.93 -14.16
C SER A 10 -17.83 -6.04 -12.99
N ASN A 11 -16.96 -5.18 -12.42
CA ASN A 11 -17.32 -4.24 -11.36
C ASN A 11 -16.57 -2.92 -11.49
N GLN A 12 -16.83 -2.16 -12.56
CA GLN A 12 -16.28 -0.81 -12.68
C GLN A 12 -17.12 0.17 -11.87
N PHE A 13 -16.60 0.63 -10.75
CA PHE A 13 -17.19 1.72 -9.98
C PHE A 13 -16.99 3.05 -10.72
N ALA A 14 -17.98 3.94 -10.66
CA ALA A 14 -17.88 5.25 -11.30
C ALA A 14 -17.04 6.25 -10.50
N SER A 15 -16.89 6.04 -9.19
CA SER A 15 -16.14 6.93 -8.30
C SER A 15 -15.41 6.18 -7.19
N LEU A 16 -14.42 6.84 -6.59
CA LEU A 16 -13.72 6.31 -5.43
C LEU A 16 -14.68 6.10 -4.24
N ASP A 17 -15.64 7.01 -4.04
CA ASP A 17 -16.64 6.89 -2.96
C ASP A 17 -17.48 5.62 -3.11
N GLU A 18 -17.88 5.26 -4.33
CA GLU A 18 -18.59 4.00 -4.59
C GLU A 18 -17.77 2.76 -4.22
N VAL A 19 -16.47 2.76 -4.55
CA VAL A 19 -15.56 1.67 -4.14
C VAL A 19 -15.43 1.60 -2.62
N LEU A 20 -15.24 2.75 -1.96
CA LEU A 20 -15.11 2.80 -0.50
C LEU A 20 -16.39 2.31 0.19
N ASP A 21 -17.56 2.66 -0.34
CA ASP A 21 -18.84 2.21 0.21
C ASP A 21 -19.11 0.72 -0.07
N ALA A 22 -18.70 0.22 -1.23
CA ALA A 22 -18.75 -1.22 -1.52
C ALA A 22 -17.88 -2.01 -0.54
N ILE A 23 -16.63 -1.55 -0.27
CA ILE A 23 -15.74 -2.18 0.69
C ILE A 23 -16.36 -2.18 2.10
N LYS A 24 -16.96 -1.08 2.54
CA LYS A 24 -17.65 -1.00 3.86
C LYS A 24 -18.84 -1.95 3.95
N GLY A 25 -19.52 -2.17 2.83
CA GLY A 25 -20.73 -3.01 2.75
C GLY A 25 -20.48 -4.51 2.52
N MET A 26 -19.24 -4.97 2.39
CA MET A 26 -18.89 -6.38 2.13
C MET A 26 -19.38 -7.30 3.25
N LYS A 27 -20.23 -8.30 2.90
CA LYS A 27 -20.77 -9.30 3.82
C LYS A 27 -20.05 -10.64 3.78
N ASP A 28 -19.42 -10.95 2.65
CA ASP A 28 -18.68 -12.17 2.35
C ASP A 28 -17.15 -11.99 2.48
N ASP A 29 -16.72 -10.89 3.09
CA ASP A 29 -15.33 -10.60 3.45
C ASP A 29 -14.77 -11.74 4.33
N PRO A 30 -13.66 -12.39 3.95
CA PRO A 30 -13.08 -13.51 4.71
C PRO A 30 -12.68 -13.14 6.15
N LEU A 31 -12.54 -11.85 6.44
CA LEU A 31 -12.24 -11.32 7.76
C LEU A 31 -13.46 -10.66 8.45
N VAL A 32 -14.67 -10.79 7.91
CA VAL A 32 -15.89 -10.16 8.48
C VAL A 32 -16.15 -10.60 9.92
N ASN A 33 -15.89 -11.87 10.25
CA ASN A 33 -16.08 -12.45 11.59
C ASN A 33 -14.86 -12.26 12.51
N ALA A 34 -13.82 -11.58 12.06
CA ALA A 34 -12.61 -11.34 12.83
C ALA A 34 -12.80 -10.32 13.97
N GLY A 35 -13.95 -9.64 14.04
CA GLY A 35 -14.20 -8.58 15.02
C GLY A 35 -13.32 -7.33 14.82
N THR A 36 -12.71 -7.17 13.63
CA THR A 36 -11.83 -6.05 13.31
C THR A 36 -12.52 -5.03 12.40
N ASN A 37 -12.14 -3.78 12.55
CA ASN A 37 -12.72 -2.68 11.77
C ASN A 37 -12.19 -2.68 10.33
N ILE A 38 -13.00 -2.13 9.42
CA ILE A 38 -12.55 -1.81 8.06
C ILE A 38 -11.72 -0.52 8.12
N VAL A 39 -10.52 -0.58 7.56
CA VAL A 39 -9.56 0.53 7.49
C VAL A 39 -9.07 0.62 6.06
N ILE A 40 -9.56 1.61 5.30
CA ILE A 40 -9.33 1.64 3.85
C ILE A 40 -8.20 2.58 3.48
N SER A 41 -8.33 3.89 3.78
CA SER A 41 -7.43 4.88 3.22
C SER A 41 -7.29 6.13 4.08
N ARG A 42 -6.23 6.94 3.79
CA ARG A 42 -6.03 8.32 4.25
C ARG A 42 -5.27 9.13 3.20
N GLY A 43 -5.20 10.44 3.38
CA GLY A 43 -4.50 11.37 2.50
C GLY A 43 -5.39 11.90 1.38
N ASN A 44 -4.80 12.45 0.34
CA ASN A 44 -5.48 13.15 -0.72
C ASN A 44 -5.92 12.19 -1.86
N PRO A 45 -7.21 11.98 -2.11
CA PRO A 45 -7.69 11.10 -3.19
C PRO A 45 -7.35 11.59 -4.61
N LYS A 46 -6.86 12.83 -4.76
CA LYS A 46 -6.39 13.40 -6.03
C LYS A 46 -4.87 13.41 -6.15
N ALA A 47 -4.17 12.82 -5.19
CA ALA A 47 -2.71 12.75 -5.19
C ALA A 47 -2.19 11.97 -6.39
N LYS A 48 -1.06 12.41 -6.92
CA LYS A 48 -0.35 11.71 -8.00
C LYS A 48 0.64 10.66 -7.49
N LEU A 49 0.78 10.54 -6.17
CA LEU A 49 1.51 9.48 -5.48
C LEU A 49 0.53 8.63 -4.67
N LEU A 50 0.47 7.33 -4.96
CA LEU A 50 -0.27 6.33 -4.21
C LEU A 50 0.69 5.43 -3.43
N LEU A 51 0.36 5.11 -2.18
CA LEU A 51 1.10 4.12 -1.40
C LEU A 51 0.17 2.98 -0.98
N ILE A 52 0.60 1.76 -1.26
CA ILE A 52 -0.12 0.53 -0.91
C ILE A 52 0.70 -0.26 0.10
N GLY A 53 0.12 -0.51 1.27
CA GLY A 53 0.70 -1.31 2.34
C GLY A 53 0.20 -2.74 2.39
N GLU A 54 0.39 -3.37 3.54
CA GLU A 54 0.02 -4.77 3.81
C GLU A 54 -1.43 -4.88 4.29
N ALA A 55 -1.67 -4.56 5.54
CA ALA A 55 -2.96 -4.64 6.25
C ALA A 55 -2.93 -3.70 7.46
N PRO A 56 -4.09 -3.34 8.04
CA PRO A 56 -4.14 -2.59 9.29
C PRO A 56 -3.48 -3.35 10.45
N GLY A 57 -2.75 -2.64 11.29
CA GLY A 57 -2.29 -3.12 12.57
C GLY A 57 -3.28 -2.75 13.71
N PRO A 58 -2.94 -3.05 14.98
CA PRO A 58 -3.84 -2.79 16.12
C PRO A 58 -4.23 -1.32 16.26
N GLN A 59 -3.29 -0.38 16.06
CA GLN A 59 -3.60 1.04 16.17
C GLN A 59 -4.46 1.54 15.02
N GLU A 60 -4.20 1.06 13.80
CA GLU A 60 -5.00 1.33 12.63
C GLU A 60 -6.42 0.81 12.80
N ASN A 61 -6.58 -0.40 13.34
CA ASN A 61 -7.88 -1.00 13.64
C ASN A 61 -8.69 -0.15 14.61
N ILE A 62 -8.05 0.43 15.65
CA ILE A 62 -8.72 1.30 16.64
C ILE A 62 -9.07 2.65 16.03
N LYS A 63 -8.13 3.28 15.28
CA LYS A 63 -8.27 4.65 14.78
C LYS A 63 -9.02 4.76 13.45
N GLY A 64 -9.24 3.64 12.75
CA GLY A 64 -9.94 3.60 11.46
C GLY A 64 -9.16 4.22 10.29
N LYS A 65 -7.85 4.46 10.44
CA LYS A 65 -6.98 5.04 9.41
C LYS A 65 -5.71 4.21 9.22
N PRO A 66 -5.24 3.97 7.97
CA PRO A 66 -4.01 3.20 7.73
C PRO A 66 -2.76 3.99 8.16
N PHE A 67 -1.71 3.27 8.53
CA PHE A 67 -0.40 3.84 8.87
C PHE A 67 -0.43 4.94 9.94
N VAL A 68 -1.09 4.70 11.06
CA VAL A 68 -1.15 5.63 12.23
C VAL A 68 -0.38 5.10 13.45
N GLY A 69 0.09 3.86 13.41
CA GLY A 69 0.97 3.26 14.41
C GLY A 69 2.44 3.62 14.19
N PRO A 70 3.39 2.99 14.94
CA PRO A 70 4.83 3.30 14.85
C PRO A 70 5.40 3.17 13.43
N ALA A 71 4.97 2.18 12.67
CA ALA A 71 5.38 2.00 11.27
C ALA A 71 4.88 3.15 10.39
N GLY A 72 3.65 3.62 10.61
CA GLY A 72 3.07 4.74 9.90
C GLY A 72 3.77 6.07 10.22
N GLN A 73 4.09 6.31 11.49
CA GLN A 73 4.85 7.49 11.90
C GLN A 73 6.26 7.53 11.27
N LEU A 74 6.89 6.36 11.10
CA LEU A 74 8.15 6.28 10.36
C LEU A 74 7.93 6.53 8.87
N LEU A 75 6.85 6.00 8.29
CA LEU A 75 6.49 6.27 6.90
C LEU A 75 6.32 7.77 6.64
N ASP A 76 5.58 8.47 7.49
CA ASP A 76 5.37 9.91 7.35
C ASP A 76 6.69 10.68 7.36
N LYS A 77 7.63 10.29 8.25
CA LYS A 77 8.98 10.88 8.27
C LYS A 77 9.80 10.57 7.01
N ILE A 78 9.64 9.38 6.42
CA ILE A 78 10.31 9.01 5.17
C ILE A 78 9.75 9.84 4.02
N LEU A 79 8.43 9.98 3.92
CA LEU A 79 7.78 10.79 2.90
C LEU A 79 8.20 12.27 3.01
N GLN A 80 8.15 12.84 4.21
CA GLN A 80 8.61 14.21 4.48
C GLN A 80 10.09 14.42 4.14
N ALA A 81 10.95 13.43 4.40
CA ALA A 81 12.36 13.48 4.03
C ALA A 81 12.60 13.40 2.51
N GLY A 82 11.60 12.95 1.75
CA GLY A 82 11.54 13.00 0.29
C GLY A 82 10.72 14.18 -0.26
N ASP A 83 10.48 15.20 0.57
CA ASP A 83 9.70 16.40 0.20
C ASP A 83 8.25 16.10 -0.24
N PHE A 84 7.63 15.06 0.35
CA PHE A 84 6.20 14.78 0.21
C PHE A 84 5.46 15.05 1.52
N ASP A 85 4.35 15.79 1.46
CA ASP A 85 3.41 15.89 2.56
C ASP A 85 2.48 14.65 2.55
N PRO A 86 2.47 13.83 3.63
CA PRO A 86 1.66 12.61 3.68
C PRO A 86 0.15 12.83 3.55
N GLU A 87 -0.35 14.05 3.85
CA GLU A 87 -1.79 14.34 3.81
C GLU A 87 -2.22 14.99 2.49
N SER A 88 -1.35 15.81 1.85
CA SER A 88 -1.69 16.52 0.61
C SER A 88 -1.16 15.84 -0.66
N ASP A 89 0.03 15.23 -0.61
CA ASP A 89 0.72 14.75 -1.80
C ASP A 89 0.56 13.24 -2.02
N VAL A 90 0.04 12.51 -1.02
CA VAL A 90 -0.04 11.05 -1.05
C VAL A 90 -1.45 10.57 -0.74
N TYR A 91 -1.89 9.54 -1.47
CA TYR A 91 -3.03 8.71 -1.04
C TYR A 91 -2.50 7.37 -0.53
N ILE A 92 -2.93 6.97 0.66
CA ILE A 92 -2.38 5.81 1.35
C ILE A 92 -3.48 4.79 1.59
N THR A 93 -3.25 3.55 1.18
CA THR A 93 -4.15 2.41 1.41
C THR A 93 -3.37 1.14 1.73
N ASN A 94 -4.07 0.01 1.90
CA ASN A 94 -3.49 -1.30 2.13
C ASN A 94 -3.97 -2.31 1.07
N SER A 95 -3.31 -3.45 1.01
CA SER A 95 -3.71 -4.61 0.18
C SER A 95 -4.89 -5.36 0.78
N VAL A 96 -5.06 -5.31 2.10
CA VAL A 96 -6.15 -5.92 2.87
C VAL A 96 -6.73 -4.86 3.80
N PHE A 97 -8.06 -4.75 3.87
CA PHE A 97 -8.72 -3.63 4.57
C PHE A 97 -9.18 -3.95 5.99
N ARG A 98 -8.91 -5.14 6.49
CA ARG A 98 -9.11 -5.51 7.90
C ARG A 98 -7.82 -6.06 8.49
N MET A 99 -7.66 -5.89 9.78
CA MET A 99 -6.54 -6.50 10.52
C MET A 99 -6.77 -8.02 10.63
N PRO A 100 -5.89 -8.86 10.04
CA PRO A 100 -6.00 -10.29 10.19
C PRO A 100 -5.61 -10.68 11.63
N PRO A 101 -6.52 -11.31 12.43
CA PRO A 101 -6.22 -11.68 13.79
C PRO A 101 -5.25 -12.87 13.84
N GLY A 102 -4.39 -12.90 14.85
CA GLY A 102 -3.60 -14.07 15.19
C GLY A 102 -4.46 -15.16 15.81
N SER A 103 -3.87 -16.35 15.99
CA SER A 103 -4.56 -17.52 16.53
C SER A 103 -5.01 -17.37 18.00
N ASP A 104 -4.41 -16.42 18.72
CA ASP A 104 -4.75 -16.07 20.11
C ASP A 104 -5.86 -15.01 20.23
N GLY A 105 -6.35 -14.48 19.09
CA GLY A 105 -7.36 -13.43 19.04
C GLY A 105 -6.87 -12.04 19.53
N GLN A 106 -5.63 -11.93 20.01
CA GLN A 106 -5.05 -10.68 20.54
C GLN A 106 -3.92 -10.15 19.67
N SER A 107 -3.12 -11.04 19.10
CA SER A 107 -2.08 -10.68 18.12
C SER A 107 -2.67 -10.49 16.72
N PHE A 108 -1.84 -10.06 15.80
CA PHE A 108 -2.17 -10.02 14.38
C PHE A 108 -1.14 -10.81 13.56
N ARG A 109 -1.58 -11.32 12.44
CA ARG A 109 -0.76 -12.09 11.50
C ARG A 109 -0.68 -11.40 10.13
N LYS A 110 0.18 -11.89 9.27
CA LYS A 110 0.15 -11.51 7.85
C LYS A 110 -1.13 -12.05 7.19
N PRO A 111 -1.67 -11.31 6.20
CA PRO A 111 -2.73 -11.82 5.36
C PRO A 111 -2.34 -13.12 4.66
N THR A 112 -3.30 -14.01 4.48
CA THR A 112 -3.18 -15.19 3.63
C THR A 112 -3.28 -14.81 2.15
N ASP A 113 -2.83 -15.72 1.26
CA ASP A 113 -2.96 -15.51 -0.19
C ASP A 113 -4.44 -15.34 -0.60
N ALA A 114 -5.35 -16.12 0.01
CA ALA A 114 -6.78 -16.03 -0.25
C ALA A 114 -7.37 -14.66 0.15
N GLU A 115 -6.95 -14.12 1.29
CA GLU A 115 -7.36 -12.77 1.73
C GLU A 115 -6.82 -11.69 0.78
N ILE A 116 -5.56 -11.78 0.36
CA ILE A 116 -4.97 -10.86 -0.61
C ILE A 116 -5.74 -10.90 -1.94
N GLU A 117 -6.04 -12.09 -2.45
CA GLU A 117 -6.79 -12.25 -3.70
C GLU A 117 -8.23 -11.72 -3.59
N TYR A 118 -8.89 -11.89 -2.44
CA TYR A 118 -10.24 -11.39 -2.21
C TYR A 118 -10.30 -9.85 -2.32
N TYR A 119 -9.36 -9.14 -1.69
CA TYR A 119 -9.35 -7.66 -1.72
C TYR A 119 -8.72 -7.07 -2.99
N ARG A 120 -7.99 -7.87 -3.74
CA ARG A 120 -7.22 -7.43 -4.91
C ARG A 120 -8.04 -6.64 -5.94
N PRO A 121 -9.25 -7.03 -6.35
CA PRO A 121 -10.08 -6.25 -7.28
C PRO A 121 -10.32 -4.82 -6.80
N PHE A 122 -10.60 -4.63 -5.51
CA PHE A 122 -10.81 -3.30 -4.92
C PHE A 122 -9.53 -2.46 -4.89
N VAL A 123 -8.38 -3.09 -4.66
CA VAL A 123 -7.07 -2.40 -4.74
C VAL A 123 -6.84 -1.87 -6.15
N PHE A 124 -7.17 -2.64 -7.19
CA PHE A 124 -7.04 -2.19 -8.58
C PHE A 124 -8.04 -1.07 -8.93
N GLU A 125 -9.27 -1.13 -8.42
CA GLU A 125 -10.24 -0.04 -8.59
C GLU A 125 -9.76 1.25 -7.90
N ILE A 126 -9.15 1.17 -6.71
CA ILE A 126 -8.52 2.32 -6.05
C ILE A 126 -7.38 2.88 -6.92
N ILE A 127 -6.49 2.03 -7.44
CA ILE A 127 -5.42 2.47 -8.36
C ILE A 127 -6.00 3.16 -9.59
N ARG A 128 -7.04 2.61 -10.20
CA ARG A 128 -7.69 3.16 -11.38
C ARG A 128 -8.32 4.52 -11.13
N LEU A 129 -9.03 4.68 -10.00
CA LEU A 129 -9.82 5.87 -9.69
C LEU A 129 -8.98 7.01 -9.07
N VAL A 130 -7.95 6.69 -8.31
CA VAL A 130 -6.96 7.69 -7.85
C VAL A 130 -6.11 8.19 -9.02
N ASP A 131 -5.87 7.34 -10.01
CA ASP A 131 -5.07 7.61 -11.21
C ASP A 131 -3.71 8.26 -10.90
N PRO A 132 -2.89 7.58 -10.08
CA PRO A 132 -1.58 8.10 -9.70
C PRO A 132 -0.58 8.00 -10.85
N LEU A 133 0.39 8.91 -10.89
CA LEU A 133 1.56 8.80 -11.75
C LEU A 133 2.55 7.77 -11.20
N VAL A 134 2.67 7.73 -9.87
CA VAL A 134 3.59 6.85 -9.15
C VAL A 134 2.83 6.08 -8.07
N THR A 135 3.09 4.76 -7.99
CA THR A 135 2.57 3.89 -6.93
C THR A 135 3.71 3.20 -6.17
N LEU A 136 3.76 3.36 -4.86
CA LEU A 136 4.71 2.69 -3.97
C LEU A 136 4.11 1.41 -3.41
N LEU A 137 4.79 0.28 -3.62
CA LEU A 137 4.39 -1.03 -3.10
C LEU A 137 5.23 -1.35 -1.86
N THR A 138 4.62 -1.22 -0.69
CA THR A 138 5.32 -1.25 0.60
C THR A 138 5.36 -2.67 1.18
N GLY A 139 6.46 -3.38 0.93
CA GLY A 139 6.69 -4.74 1.41
C GLY A 139 6.17 -5.84 0.48
N ASN A 140 6.33 -7.09 0.92
CA ASN A 140 6.00 -8.27 0.11
C ASN A 140 4.51 -8.39 -0.22
N VAL A 141 3.62 -8.09 0.73
CA VAL A 141 2.17 -8.25 0.54
C VAL A 141 1.66 -7.30 -0.54
N ALA A 142 2.10 -6.04 -0.54
CA ALA A 142 1.74 -5.09 -1.59
C ALA A 142 2.27 -5.52 -2.97
N CYS A 143 3.51 -6.02 -3.03
CA CYS A 143 4.07 -6.57 -4.26
C CYS A 143 3.30 -7.79 -4.75
N GLN A 144 2.91 -8.68 -3.86
CA GLN A 144 2.11 -9.86 -4.18
C GLN A 144 0.72 -9.47 -4.69
N SER A 145 0.04 -8.54 -4.00
CA SER A 145 -1.29 -8.05 -4.36
C SER A 145 -1.30 -7.45 -5.76
N VAL A 146 -0.34 -6.56 -6.08
CA VAL A 146 -0.36 -5.80 -7.33
C VAL A 146 0.42 -6.50 -8.44
N LEU A 147 1.65 -6.97 -8.17
CA LEU A 147 2.56 -7.51 -9.18
C LEU A 147 2.58 -9.04 -9.26
N LYS A 148 1.92 -9.74 -8.33
CA LYS A 148 2.05 -11.22 -8.20
C LYS A 148 3.51 -11.66 -7.97
N LYS A 149 4.30 -10.82 -7.31
CA LYS A 149 5.73 -11.08 -7.03
C LYS A 149 6.01 -10.97 -5.55
N ILE A 150 6.97 -11.75 -5.08
CA ILE A 150 7.52 -11.71 -3.72
C ILE A 150 9.05 -11.56 -3.79
N GLY A 151 9.68 -11.21 -2.65
CA GLY A 151 11.13 -11.01 -2.60
C GLY A 151 11.49 -9.53 -2.59
N ILE A 152 10.97 -8.78 -1.62
CA ILE A 152 11.13 -7.33 -1.52
C ILE A 152 12.59 -6.86 -1.56
N THR A 153 13.53 -7.64 -1.02
CA THR A 153 14.96 -7.31 -1.04
C THR A 153 15.54 -7.24 -2.45
N THR A 154 14.98 -8.00 -3.39
CA THR A 154 15.38 -8.01 -4.80
C THR A 154 14.55 -7.04 -5.65
N LEU A 155 13.29 -6.84 -5.27
CA LEU A 155 12.33 -6.02 -6.02
C LEU A 155 12.47 -4.54 -5.71
N ARG A 156 12.83 -4.16 -4.46
CA ARG A 156 12.89 -2.76 -4.05
C ARG A 156 13.80 -1.90 -4.94
N GLY A 157 13.45 -0.65 -5.06
CA GLY A 157 14.23 0.34 -5.81
C GLY A 157 14.22 0.15 -7.33
N LYS A 158 13.41 -0.77 -7.85
CA LYS A 158 13.31 -1.04 -9.28
C LYS A 158 11.96 -0.58 -9.83
N TRP A 159 12.01 0.30 -10.81
CA TRP A 159 10.82 0.74 -11.51
C TRP A 159 10.22 -0.37 -12.37
N THR A 160 8.90 -0.45 -12.36
CA THR A 160 8.11 -1.22 -13.31
C THR A 160 6.90 -0.40 -13.76
N GLN A 161 6.30 -0.75 -14.87
CA GLN A 161 5.09 -0.09 -15.37
C GLN A 161 3.91 -1.05 -15.35
N LEU A 162 2.74 -0.54 -15.02
CA LEU A 162 1.46 -1.21 -15.10
C LEU A 162 0.41 -0.19 -15.58
N ASP A 163 -0.22 -0.46 -16.72
CA ASP A 163 -1.26 0.40 -17.32
C ASP A 163 -0.86 1.89 -17.40
N GLY A 164 0.38 2.14 -17.83
CA GLY A 164 0.93 3.50 -17.99
C GLY A 164 1.42 4.17 -16.71
N ARG A 165 1.23 3.54 -15.54
CA ARG A 165 1.65 4.06 -14.23
C ARG A 165 3.00 3.48 -13.82
N TRP A 166 3.81 4.26 -13.13
CA TRP A 166 5.10 3.84 -12.59
C TRP A 166 4.93 3.25 -11.19
N LEU A 167 5.48 2.06 -10.96
CA LEU A 167 5.42 1.38 -9.68
C LEU A 167 6.84 1.14 -9.15
N MET A 168 7.05 1.38 -7.86
CA MET A 168 8.30 1.03 -7.18
C MET A 168 8.02 0.26 -5.88
N PRO A 169 8.49 -0.99 -5.76
CA PRO A 169 8.57 -1.69 -4.49
C PRO A 169 9.56 -1.00 -3.54
N ILE A 170 9.17 -0.85 -2.27
CA ILE A 170 10.00 -0.32 -1.19
C ILE A 170 9.90 -1.19 0.05
N PHE A 171 10.86 -1.10 0.96
CA PHE A 171 10.76 -1.80 2.25
C PHE A 171 9.54 -1.33 3.04
N HIS A 172 8.91 -2.27 3.77
CA HIS A 172 7.87 -1.90 4.72
C HIS A 172 8.50 -1.18 5.93
N PRO A 173 7.93 -0.06 6.43
CA PRO A 173 8.52 0.69 7.54
C PRO A 173 8.73 -0.14 8.81
N SER A 174 7.88 -1.14 9.08
CA SER A 174 8.07 -2.05 10.21
C SER A 174 9.37 -2.87 10.13
N TYR A 175 9.87 -3.14 8.91
CA TYR A 175 11.18 -3.77 8.71
C TYR A 175 12.32 -2.82 9.11
N LEU A 176 12.20 -1.54 8.80
CA LEU A 176 13.17 -0.51 9.16
C LEU A 176 13.19 -0.24 10.68
N LEU A 177 12.05 -0.38 11.36
CA LEU A 177 11.99 -0.28 12.82
C LEU A 177 12.81 -1.38 13.51
N ARG A 178 12.86 -2.57 12.92
CA ARG A 178 13.66 -3.70 13.42
C ARG A 178 15.11 -3.66 12.98
N ASN A 179 15.46 -2.86 11.97
CA ASN A 179 16.79 -2.75 11.37
C ASN A 179 17.28 -1.31 11.46
N GLN A 180 17.88 -0.95 12.59
CA GLN A 180 18.20 0.43 12.94
C GLN A 180 19.50 0.98 12.33
N SER A 181 20.34 0.13 11.72
CA SER A 181 21.60 0.56 11.09
C SER A 181 21.37 1.59 10.00
N LYS A 182 22.25 2.58 9.91
CA LYS A 182 22.31 3.61 8.88
C LYS A 182 23.54 3.44 7.97
N GLU A 183 24.33 2.40 8.20
CA GLU A 183 25.50 2.12 7.38
C GLU A 183 25.14 1.93 5.90
N PRO A 184 26.02 2.26 4.96
CA PRO A 184 25.80 2.03 3.55
C PRO A 184 25.35 0.59 3.27
N GLY A 185 24.30 0.41 2.46
CA GLY A 185 23.71 -0.88 2.16
C GLY A 185 22.74 -1.43 3.23
N SER A 186 22.61 -0.77 4.39
CA SER A 186 21.59 -1.12 5.38
C SER A 186 20.16 -0.78 4.88
N PRO A 187 19.12 -1.42 5.43
CA PRO A 187 17.74 -1.15 5.01
C PRO A 187 17.35 0.32 5.07
N LYS A 188 17.82 1.08 6.07
CA LYS A 188 17.54 2.53 6.17
C LYS A 188 18.28 3.35 5.12
N SER A 189 19.54 3.03 4.85
CA SER A 189 20.31 3.67 3.79
C SER A 189 19.66 3.42 2.42
N LEU A 190 19.29 2.17 2.15
CA LEU A 190 18.63 1.81 0.90
C LEU A 190 17.24 2.47 0.74
N MET A 191 16.48 2.62 1.82
CA MET A 191 15.21 3.35 1.79
C MET A 191 15.42 4.84 1.48
N TRP A 192 16.52 5.43 1.99
CA TRP A 192 16.88 6.81 1.67
C TRP A 192 17.18 6.98 0.18
N ASP A 193 17.89 6.04 -0.42
CA ASP A 193 18.16 6.05 -1.86
C ASP A 193 16.85 5.89 -2.66
N ASP A 194 15.94 5.00 -2.21
CA ASP A 194 14.64 4.79 -2.84
C ASP A 194 13.79 6.07 -2.83
N ILE A 195 13.65 6.75 -1.69
CA ILE A 195 12.78 7.92 -1.61
C ILE A 195 13.29 9.08 -2.46
N ARG A 196 14.61 9.24 -2.57
CA ARG A 196 15.23 10.25 -3.46
C ARG A 196 14.96 9.94 -4.94
N GLU A 197 15.07 8.68 -5.33
CA GLU A 197 14.77 8.24 -6.69
C GLU A 197 13.28 8.40 -7.02
N ILE A 198 12.40 8.13 -6.04
CA ILE A 198 10.96 8.35 -6.15
C ILE A 198 10.67 9.85 -6.36
N ARG A 199 11.28 10.74 -5.57
CA ARG A 199 11.10 12.18 -5.71
C ARG A 199 11.52 12.65 -7.10
N LYS A 200 12.70 12.26 -7.54
CA LYS A 200 13.21 12.57 -8.87
C LYS A 200 12.24 12.14 -9.98
N LYS A 201 11.78 10.88 -9.94
CA LYS A 201 10.82 10.35 -10.94
C LYS A 201 9.48 11.09 -10.89
N TYR A 202 9.00 11.41 -9.70
CA TYR A 202 7.76 12.16 -9.52
C TYR A 202 7.86 13.55 -10.16
N ASP A 203 8.95 14.27 -9.92
CA ASP A 203 9.19 15.62 -10.50
C ASP A 203 9.28 15.56 -12.03
N GLU A 204 9.94 14.53 -12.60
CA GLU A 204 9.99 14.31 -14.05
C GLU A 204 8.60 14.09 -14.67
N LEU A 205 7.64 13.55 -13.91
CA LEU A 205 6.31 13.21 -14.41
C LEU A 205 5.28 14.33 -14.20
N VAL A 206 5.48 15.16 -13.19
CA VAL A 206 4.58 16.29 -12.87
C VAL A 206 4.94 17.53 -13.72
N GLY A 207 6.20 17.62 -14.17
CA GLY A 207 6.71 18.67 -15.08
C GLY A 207 7.02 19.94 -14.39
#